data_af6799834b39469f3526cd30cafcfb80
#
_entry.id   af6799834b39469f3526cd30cafcfb80
#
_cell.length_a   1.000
_cell.length_b   1.000
_cell.length_c   1.000
_cell.angle_alpha   90.00
_cell.angle_beta   90.00
_cell.angle_gamma   90.00
#
_symmetry.space_group_name_H-M   'P 1'
#
loop_
_entity.id
_entity.type
_entity.pdbx_description
1 polymer ?
#
loop_
_entity_poly.entity_id
_entity_poly.type
_entity_poly.pdbx_seq_one_letter_code
_entity_poly.pdbx_strand_id
1 'polypeptide(L)'
;MKKEVTDVLVIGAGPSGCVSAAYLHNNGVKVRVVEKTKFPRLVVGESLIPRVMDHFDEAGLLPALEAQKYEVKWGARFIRGEQVCQFDFGKKYGKGWDWTWQVPRADFDNVLAQEIIRKGVPLSFETEVTNVQFFDDHQVTTVKDKNGEVYEITSKFVIDASGYGRVLPRLLDLNAPSKLDDHSAIFTHIKEDKVRPEGEEGTLISFDILEREVWLWVIPFSNGNTSVGVVGPTHYINSLSASGNTTEALHKAIVTSDFYRERFQHSDFLFEPNKIQSYSCSVKKLFGNGFVLTGNSTEFLDPVFSSGVAFATESGMLAAKLVKRELAGEKVDWQKEYTDYMQRGIDVFTSYVREWYTGNLQTLFFHQPANEDVKEKICAVLAGYVWDTTNPFVAKHKHIIENMAYAINNGLGMKEA
;
A
#
# COMPACT_ATOMS: atom_id res chain seq x y z
N MET A 1 28.96 23.69 10.66
CA MET A 1 27.87 22.74 10.41
C MET A 1 28.35 21.76 9.34
N LYS A 2 28.20 20.44 9.55
CA LYS A 2 28.58 19.42 8.57
C LYS A 2 27.73 19.61 7.30
N LYS A 3 28.34 19.44 6.12
CA LYS A 3 27.67 19.54 4.82
C LYS A 3 27.91 18.25 4.03
N GLU A 4 26.87 17.69 3.48
CA GLU A 4 26.91 16.54 2.58
C GLU A 4 26.36 16.95 1.21
N VAL A 5 26.82 16.29 0.13
CA VAL A 5 26.36 16.56 -1.24
C VAL A 5 26.02 15.24 -1.94
N THR A 6 24.89 15.22 -2.60
CA THR A 6 24.40 14.08 -3.40
C THR A 6 23.70 14.58 -4.65
N ASP A 7 23.39 13.72 -5.63
CA ASP A 7 22.52 14.11 -6.73
C ASP A 7 21.04 14.06 -6.31
N VAL A 8 20.64 12.99 -5.59
CA VAL A 8 19.25 12.81 -5.13
C VAL A 8 19.23 12.49 -3.65
N LEU A 9 18.40 13.23 -2.90
CA LEU A 9 18.04 12.89 -1.54
C LEU A 9 16.68 12.19 -1.53
N VAL A 10 16.60 11.01 -0.89
CA VAL A 10 15.37 10.29 -0.66
C VAL A 10 15.02 10.39 0.82
N ILE A 11 13.82 10.85 1.13
CA ILE A 11 13.30 10.98 2.51
C ILE A 11 12.40 9.78 2.81
N GLY A 12 12.85 8.89 3.70
CA GLY A 12 12.16 7.66 4.08
C GLY A 12 12.74 6.42 3.41
N ALA A 13 12.90 5.34 4.20
CA ALA A 13 13.43 4.05 3.78
C ALA A 13 12.36 2.95 3.74
N GLY A 14 11.10 3.30 3.57
CA GLY A 14 10.02 2.35 3.26
C GLY A 14 10.10 1.83 1.82
N PRO A 15 9.13 1.02 1.37
CA PRO A 15 9.16 0.39 0.04
C PRO A 15 9.37 1.37 -1.12
N SER A 16 8.69 2.53 -1.10
CA SER A 16 8.86 3.58 -2.11
C SER A 16 10.29 4.11 -2.17
N GLY A 17 10.83 4.47 -1.00
CA GLY A 17 12.18 5.05 -0.93
C GLY A 17 13.27 4.03 -1.29
N CYS A 18 13.12 2.77 -0.87
CA CYS A 18 14.07 1.72 -1.21
C CYS A 18 14.06 1.40 -2.72
N VAL A 19 12.87 1.32 -3.34
CA VAL A 19 12.75 1.12 -4.80
C VAL A 19 13.37 2.27 -5.57
N SER A 20 13.06 3.52 -5.19
CA SER A 20 13.63 4.72 -5.81
C SER A 20 15.15 4.76 -5.69
N ALA A 21 15.66 4.54 -4.48
CA ALA A 21 17.09 4.61 -4.20
C ALA A 21 17.86 3.50 -4.92
N ALA A 22 17.35 2.26 -4.91
CA ALA A 22 17.98 1.14 -5.60
C ALA A 22 18.03 1.36 -7.11
N TYR A 23 16.91 1.78 -7.72
CA TYR A 23 16.86 2.05 -9.16
C TYR A 23 17.86 3.16 -9.57
N LEU A 24 17.86 4.28 -8.88
CA LEU A 24 18.77 5.40 -9.15
C LEU A 24 20.23 4.98 -8.99
N HIS A 25 20.56 4.31 -7.89
CA HIS A 25 21.91 3.82 -7.63
C HIS A 25 22.41 2.84 -8.70
N ASN A 26 21.58 1.86 -9.08
CA ASN A 26 21.88 0.90 -10.14
C ASN A 26 22.11 1.59 -11.51
N ASN A 27 21.62 2.80 -11.69
CA ASN A 27 21.79 3.62 -12.88
C ASN A 27 22.86 4.73 -12.74
N GLY A 28 23.75 4.62 -11.74
CA GLY A 28 24.91 5.50 -11.58
C GLY A 28 24.63 6.88 -10.97
N VAL A 29 23.41 7.11 -10.46
CA VAL A 29 23.05 8.36 -9.76
C VAL A 29 23.52 8.27 -8.30
N LYS A 30 24.14 9.35 -7.80
CA LYS A 30 24.51 9.43 -6.36
C LYS A 30 23.26 9.70 -5.54
N VAL A 31 22.89 8.71 -4.74
CA VAL A 31 21.69 8.77 -3.88
C VAL A 31 22.09 8.77 -2.41
N ARG A 32 21.37 9.54 -1.61
CA ARG A 32 21.43 9.55 -0.16
C ARG A 32 20.03 9.30 0.39
N VAL A 33 19.88 8.39 1.36
CA VAL A 33 18.59 8.13 2.02
C VAL A 33 18.68 8.54 3.49
N VAL A 34 17.63 9.19 3.99
CA VAL A 34 17.47 9.49 5.42
C VAL A 34 16.14 8.93 5.92
N GLU A 35 16.17 8.26 7.07
CA GLU A 35 15.01 7.66 7.71
C GLU A 35 14.90 8.15 9.16
N LYS A 36 13.75 8.67 9.54
CA LYS A 36 13.51 9.22 10.88
C LYS A 36 13.55 8.17 11.97
N THR A 37 13.16 6.94 11.68
CA THR A 37 13.02 5.87 12.66
C THR A 37 14.18 4.89 12.59
N LYS A 38 14.33 4.08 13.63
CA LYS A 38 15.19 2.90 13.62
C LYS A 38 14.37 1.70 13.12
N PHE A 39 14.97 0.86 12.28
CA PHE A 39 14.36 -0.41 11.85
C PHE A 39 14.88 -1.58 12.70
N PRO A 40 14.11 -2.69 12.85
CA PRO A 40 12.73 -2.86 12.36
C PRO A 40 11.71 -2.01 13.12
N ARG A 41 10.61 -1.62 12.46
CA ARG A 41 9.50 -0.84 13.03
C ARG A 41 8.16 -1.41 12.62
N LEU A 42 7.17 -1.36 13.51
CA LEU A 42 5.81 -1.80 13.19
C LEU A 42 5.14 -0.82 12.20
N VAL A 43 4.64 -1.37 11.12
CA VAL A 43 3.85 -0.66 10.09
C VAL A 43 2.79 -1.62 9.56
N VAL A 44 1.61 -1.11 9.24
CA VAL A 44 0.54 -1.86 8.57
C VAL A 44 0.70 -1.83 7.04
N GLY A 45 -0.01 -2.74 6.35
CA GLY A 45 0.07 -2.94 4.90
C GLY A 45 0.89 -4.18 4.55
N GLU A 46 0.44 -5.33 5.04
CA GLU A 46 1.18 -6.60 5.16
C GLU A 46 0.81 -7.60 4.08
N SER A 47 -0.25 -7.33 3.32
CA SER A 47 -0.65 -8.13 2.17
C SER A 47 -0.32 -7.36 0.90
N LEU A 48 0.57 -7.88 0.07
CA LEU A 48 0.97 -7.24 -1.18
C LEU A 48 0.02 -7.61 -2.32
N ILE A 49 0.20 -6.98 -3.48
CA ILE A 49 -0.47 -7.36 -4.73
C ILE A 49 0.57 -7.52 -5.86
N PRO A 50 0.34 -8.38 -6.86
CA PRO A 50 1.33 -8.79 -7.85
C PRO A 50 2.13 -7.68 -8.52
N ARG A 51 1.53 -6.52 -8.77
CA ARG A 51 2.21 -5.38 -9.42
C ARG A 51 3.51 -4.93 -8.72
N VAL A 52 3.63 -5.13 -7.40
CA VAL A 52 4.87 -4.76 -6.68
C VAL A 52 6.09 -5.56 -7.13
N MET A 53 5.87 -6.78 -7.61
CA MET A 53 6.93 -7.68 -8.04
C MET A 53 7.70 -7.11 -9.23
N ASP A 54 7.01 -6.46 -10.18
CA ASP A 54 7.62 -5.76 -11.30
C ASP A 54 8.64 -4.72 -10.82
N HIS A 55 8.29 -3.96 -9.76
CA HIS A 55 9.13 -2.90 -9.23
C HIS A 55 10.34 -3.44 -8.44
N PHE A 56 10.14 -4.50 -7.67
CA PHE A 56 11.25 -5.13 -6.94
C PHE A 56 12.24 -5.81 -7.88
N ASP A 57 11.76 -6.43 -8.95
CA ASP A 57 12.60 -7.02 -9.98
C ASP A 57 13.42 -5.94 -10.69
N GLU A 58 12.77 -4.92 -11.22
CA GLU A 58 13.43 -3.82 -11.94
C GLU A 58 14.43 -3.03 -11.05
N ALA A 59 14.13 -2.87 -9.75
CA ALA A 59 15.04 -2.26 -8.78
C ALA A 59 16.18 -3.21 -8.35
N GLY A 60 16.15 -4.49 -8.74
CA GLY A 60 17.10 -5.51 -8.32
C GLY A 60 17.05 -5.83 -6.83
N LEU A 61 15.85 -5.72 -6.22
CA LEU A 61 15.58 -6.02 -4.81
C LEU A 61 14.93 -7.40 -4.63
N LEU A 62 14.38 -7.98 -5.72
CA LEU A 62 13.64 -9.23 -5.69
C LEU A 62 14.43 -10.40 -5.07
N PRO A 63 15.71 -10.67 -5.41
CA PRO A 63 16.45 -11.79 -4.83
C PRO A 63 16.61 -11.71 -3.30
N ALA A 64 16.73 -10.51 -2.74
CA ALA A 64 16.84 -10.35 -1.29
C ALA A 64 15.52 -10.66 -0.56
N LEU A 65 14.39 -10.35 -1.21
CA LEU A 65 13.05 -10.65 -0.70
C LEU A 65 12.72 -12.15 -0.83
N GLU A 66 13.03 -12.78 -1.95
CA GLU A 66 12.84 -14.23 -2.18
C GLU A 66 13.59 -15.07 -1.13
N ALA A 67 14.78 -14.63 -0.72
CA ALA A 67 15.57 -15.30 0.29
C ALA A 67 14.89 -15.37 1.68
N GLN A 68 13.91 -14.51 1.95
CA GLN A 68 13.18 -14.47 3.23
C GLN A 68 12.10 -15.55 3.35
N LYS A 69 11.66 -16.14 2.23
CA LYS A 69 10.61 -17.18 2.18
C LYS A 69 9.31 -16.72 2.85
N TYR A 70 8.89 -15.50 2.54
CA TYR A 70 7.59 -14.98 2.98
C TYR A 70 6.43 -15.87 2.50
N GLU A 71 5.29 -15.78 3.19
CA GLU A 71 4.09 -16.49 2.79
C GLU A 71 3.66 -16.08 1.39
N VAL A 72 3.53 -17.04 0.48
CA VAL A 72 3.15 -16.79 -0.91
C VAL A 72 1.65 -16.52 -1.00
N LYS A 73 1.30 -15.42 -1.64
CA LYS A 73 -0.09 -15.00 -1.88
C LYS A 73 -0.45 -15.20 -3.33
N TRP A 74 -1.32 -16.18 -3.60
CA TRP A 74 -1.83 -16.51 -4.93
C TRP A 74 -3.13 -15.79 -5.30
N GLY A 75 -3.74 -15.07 -4.39
CA GLY A 75 -5.03 -14.45 -4.61
C GLY A 75 -5.58 -13.71 -3.41
N ALA A 76 -6.90 -13.55 -3.39
CA ALA A 76 -7.65 -12.93 -2.28
C ALA A 76 -8.99 -13.61 -2.11
N ARG A 77 -9.48 -13.71 -0.87
CA ARG A 77 -10.75 -14.32 -0.52
C ARG A 77 -11.64 -13.33 0.21
N PHE A 78 -12.88 -13.22 -0.24
CA PHE A 78 -13.91 -12.41 0.38
C PHE A 78 -15.02 -13.31 0.90
N ILE A 79 -15.47 -13.05 2.12
CA ILE A 79 -16.44 -13.87 2.86
C ILE A 79 -17.60 -12.96 3.25
N ARG A 80 -18.85 -13.44 3.09
CA ARG A 80 -20.06 -12.78 3.54
C ARG A 80 -21.03 -13.84 4.05
N GLY A 81 -21.04 -14.07 5.36
CA GLY A 81 -21.74 -15.19 5.97
C GLY A 81 -21.22 -16.52 5.40
N GLU A 82 -22.10 -17.31 4.78
CA GLU A 82 -21.73 -18.60 4.15
C GLU A 82 -21.17 -18.44 2.71
N GLN A 83 -21.27 -17.26 2.12
CA GLN A 83 -20.82 -17.02 0.76
C GLN A 83 -19.32 -16.73 0.72
N VAL A 84 -18.62 -17.37 -0.20
CA VAL A 84 -17.19 -17.18 -0.43
C VAL A 84 -16.94 -16.81 -1.89
N CYS A 85 -16.22 -15.72 -2.13
CA CYS A 85 -15.69 -15.34 -3.43
C CYS A 85 -14.16 -15.33 -3.35
N GLN A 86 -13.52 -16.10 -4.21
CA GLN A 86 -12.06 -16.20 -4.26
C GLN A 86 -11.55 -15.78 -5.63
N PHE A 87 -10.52 -14.95 -5.63
CA PHE A 87 -9.76 -14.57 -6.82
C PHE A 87 -8.41 -15.27 -6.81
N ASP A 88 -8.03 -15.79 -7.98
CA ASP A 88 -6.74 -16.43 -8.25
C ASP A 88 -5.97 -15.54 -9.23
N PHE A 89 -4.85 -14.99 -8.81
CA PHE A 89 -4.04 -14.10 -9.64
C PHE A 89 -3.49 -14.78 -10.90
N GLY A 90 -3.37 -16.11 -10.91
CA GLY A 90 -3.00 -16.89 -12.09
C GLY A 90 -4.07 -16.86 -13.20
N LYS A 91 -5.31 -16.48 -12.84
CA LYS A 91 -6.45 -16.35 -13.76
C LYS A 91 -6.79 -14.90 -14.11
N LYS A 92 -5.94 -13.95 -13.75
CA LYS A 92 -6.20 -12.54 -14.06
C LYS A 92 -6.18 -12.26 -15.57
N TYR A 93 -6.96 -11.29 -16.00
CA TYR A 93 -6.86 -10.75 -17.36
C TYR A 93 -5.50 -10.11 -17.63
N GLY A 94 -4.93 -10.35 -18.80
CA GLY A 94 -3.67 -9.73 -19.24
C GLY A 94 -2.42 -10.42 -18.69
N LYS A 95 -1.28 -9.75 -18.82
CA LYS A 95 0.05 -10.24 -18.41
C LYS A 95 0.43 -9.70 -17.04
N GLY A 96 1.51 -10.22 -16.49
CA GLY A 96 2.12 -9.81 -15.22
C GLY A 96 2.26 -10.97 -14.26
N TRP A 97 2.71 -10.69 -13.06
CA TRP A 97 2.95 -11.70 -12.02
C TRP A 97 1.63 -12.33 -11.55
N ASP A 98 1.70 -13.64 -11.28
CA ASP A 98 0.53 -14.44 -10.85
C ASP A 98 0.49 -14.65 -9.35
N TRP A 99 1.45 -14.11 -8.63
CA TRP A 99 1.60 -14.25 -7.19
C TRP A 99 2.38 -13.07 -6.59
N THR A 100 2.37 -13.00 -5.27
CA THR A 100 3.15 -12.06 -4.46
C THR A 100 3.33 -12.64 -3.06
N TRP A 101 3.54 -11.79 -2.03
CA TRP A 101 3.72 -12.22 -0.64
C TRP A 101 2.76 -11.55 0.33
N GLN A 102 2.60 -12.22 1.47
CA GLN A 102 2.14 -11.65 2.72
C GLN A 102 3.34 -11.52 3.66
N VAL A 103 3.57 -10.32 4.18
CA VAL A 103 4.84 -9.96 4.80
C VAL A 103 4.65 -9.25 6.14
N PRO A 104 5.37 -9.69 7.20
CA PRO A 104 5.52 -8.87 8.41
C PRO A 104 6.29 -7.60 8.05
N ARG A 105 5.63 -6.45 8.00
CA ARG A 105 6.22 -5.22 7.48
C ARG A 105 7.47 -4.76 8.23
N ALA A 106 7.57 -5.05 9.52
CA ALA A 106 8.77 -4.71 10.29
C ALA A 106 10.02 -5.39 9.71
N ASP A 107 9.91 -6.66 9.38
CA ASP A 107 10.98 -7.44 8.76
C ASP A 107 11.18 -7.05 7.29
N PHE A 108 10.10 -7.01 6.52
CA PHE A 108 10.13 -6.70 5.09
C PHE A 108 10.76 -5.33 4.79
N ASP A 109 10.37 -4.27 5.51
CA ASP A 109 10.95 -2.94 5.32
C ASP A 109 12.43 -2.93 5.71
N ASN A 110 12.81 -3.67 6.76
CA ASN A 110 14.21 -3.80 7.16
C ASN A 110 15.05 -4.53 6.10
N VAL A 111 14.54 -5.61 5.51
CA VAL A 111 15.23 -6.33 4.43
C VAL A 111 15.50 -5.41 3.24
N LEU A 112 14.51 -4.63 2.80
CA LEU A 112 14.67 -3.64 1.74
C LEU A 112 15.75 -2.61 2.08
N ALA A 113 15.72 -2.07 3.30
CA ALA A 113 16.68 -1.06 3.76
C ALA A 113 18.11 -1.64 3.85
N GLN A 114 18.27 -2.86 4.37
CA GLN A 114 19.58 -3.51 4.43
C GLN A 114 20.10 -3.84 3.02
N GLU A 115 19.23 -4.22 2.09
CA GLU A 115 19.64 -4.51 0.72
C GLU A 115 20.14 -3.26 -0.02
N ILE A 116 19.50 -2.10 0.13
CA ILE A 116 20.04 -0.87 -0.47
C ILE A 116 21.37 -0.46 0.16
N ILE A 117 21.56 -0.67 1.46
CA ILE A 117 22.86 -0.46 2.12
C ILE A 117 23.91 -1.41 1.54
N ARG A 118 23.59 -2.70 1.39
CA ARG A 118 24.50 -3.72 0.80
C ARG A 118 24.90 -3.36 -0.64
N LYS A 119 23.98 -2.74 -1.41
CA LYS A 119 24.26 -2.22 -2.74
C LYS A 119 25.15 -0.98 -2.75
N GLY A 120 25.40 -0.35 -1.61
CA GLY A 120 26.27 0.82 -1.47
C GLY A 120 25.51 2.16 -1.39
N VAL A 121 24.19 2.15 -1.25
CA VAL A 121 23.43 3.40 -1.01
C VAL A 121 23.63 3.85 0.44
N PRO A 122 24.15 5.07 0.68
CA PRO A 122 24.24 5.61 2.03
C PRO A 122 22.84 5.85 2.62
N LEU A 123 22.54 5.17 3.73
CA LEU A 123 21.28 5.33 4.49
C LEU A 123 21.62 5.70 5.94
N SER A 124 20.98 6.75 6.46
CA SER A 124 21.02 7.11 7.87
C SER A 124 19.66 6.92 8.50
N PHE A 125 19.59 5.99 9.46
CA PHE A 125 18.45 5.87 10.37
C PHE A 125 18.49 6.96 11.45
N GLU A 126 17.37 7.16 12.14
CA GLU A 126 17.23 8.11 13.24
C GLU A 126 17.66 9.52 12.84
N THR A 127 17.37 9.87 11.59
CA THR A 127 17.75 11.15 10.96
C THR A 127 16.49 11.82 10.39
N GLU A 128 16.02 12.84 11.11
CA GLU A 128 14.79 13.56 10.79
C GLU A 128 15.06 14.76 9.89
N VAL A 129 14.29 14.88 8.81
CA VAL A 129 14.25 16.11 7.99
C VAL A 129 13.41 17.15 8.72
N THR A 130 14.00 18.30 9.00
CA THR A 130 13.35 19.40 9.72
C THR A 130 13.00 20.58 8.84
N ASN A 131 13.74 20.78 7.73
CA ASN A 131 13.48 21.83 6.74
C ASN A 131 14.02 21.47 5.37
N VAL A 132 13.45 22.03 4.31
CA VAL A 132 13.99 21.99 2.94
C VAL A 132 13.85 23.36 2.31
N GLN A 133 14.95 23.88 1.78
CA GLN A 133 14.99 25.10 0.97
C GLN A 133 15.20 24.74 -0.49
N PHE A 134 14.37 25.27 -1.37
CA PHE A 134 14.40 25.01 -2.81
C PHE A 134 14.99 26.20 -3.55
N PHE A 135 16.00 25.92 -4.38
CA PHE A 135 16.64 26.87 -5.28
C PHE A 135 16.46 26.40 -6.74
N ASP A 136 16.88 27.20 -7.69
CA ASP A 136 16.64 26.88 -9.10
C ASP A 136 17.42 25.64 -9.57
N ASP A 137 18.62 25.41 -9.03
CA ASP A 137 19.55 24.36 -9.48
C ASP A 137 19.89 23.32 -8.38
N HIS A 138 19.50 23.56 -7.14
CA HIS A 138 19.76 22.65 -6.03
C HIS A 138 18.76 22.85 -4.88
N GLN A 139 18.78 21.88 -3.94
CA GLN A 139 17.95 21.89 -2.74
C GLN A 139 18.84 21.73 -1.52
N VAL A 140 18.55 22.44 -0.44
CA VAL A 140 19.26 22.32 0.83
C VAL A 140 18.30 21.76 1.88
N THR A 141 18.56 20.53 2.30
CA THR A 141 17.77 19.85 3.32
C THR A 141 18.48 19.89 4.65
N THR A 142 17.82 20.45 5.67
CA THR A 142 18.29 20.41 7.05
C THR A 142 17.79 19.14 7.73
N VAL A 143 18.72 18.40 8.32
CA VAL A 143 18.42 17.17 9.06
C VAL A 143 18.94 17.23 10.48
N LYS A 144 18.30 16.48 11.38
CA LYS A 144 18.71 16.30 12.77
C LYS A 144 18.88 14.81 13.05
N ASP A 145 20.07 14.41 13.50
CA ASP A 145 20.36 13.02 13.85
C ASP A 145 19.91 12.66 15.27
N LYS A 146 20.10 11.38 15.65
CA LYS A 146 19.74 10.83 16.98
C LYS A 146 20.47 11.52 18.15
N ASN A 147 21.62 12.13 17.90
CA ASN A 147 22.40 12.83 18.93
C ASN A 147 21.99 14.31 19.06
N GLY A 148 21.04 14.75 18.21
CA GLY A 148 20.61 16.15 18.13
C GLY A 148 21.53 17.02 17.26
N GLU A 149 22.54 16.43 16.58
CA GLU A 149 23.38 17.15 15.65
C GLU A 149 22.57 17.58 14.40
N VAL A 150 22.64 18.86 14.09
CA VAL A 150 21.97 19.43 12.91
C VAL A 150 23.00 19.67 11.81
N TYR A 151 22.69 19.15 10.60
CA TYR A 151 23.55 19.34 9.42
C TYR A 151 22.73 19.50 8.15
N GLU A 152 23.41 19.86 7.06
CA GLU A 152 22.78 20.11 5.75
C GLU A 152 23.20 19.07 4.73
N ILE A 153 22.21 18.65 3.90
CA ILE A 153 22.42 17.83 2.71
C ILE A 153 22.01 18.66 1.50
N THR A 154 22.95 18.95 0.61
CA THR A 154 22.68 19.59 -0.68
C THR A 154 22.42 18.52 -1.73
N SER A 155 21.32 18.62 -2.47
CA SER A 155 20.97 17.70 -3.56
C SER A 155 20.41 18.47 -4.75
N LYS A 156 20.47 17.87 -5.97
CA LYS A 156 19.83 18.41 -7.15
C LYS A 156 18.33 18.15 -7.16
N PHE A 157 17.89 17.04 -6.51
CA PHE A 157 16.50 16.64 -6.45
C PHE A 157 16.16 15.97 -5.11
N VAL A 158 14.92 16.11 -4.67
CA VAL A 158 14.40 15.46 -3.44
C VAL A 158 13.21 14.56 -3.80
N ILE A 159 13.27 13.28 -3.40
CA ILE A 159 12.14 12.35 -3.47
C ILE A 159 11.60 12.19 -2.06
N ASP A 160 10.38 12.67 -1.82
CA ASP A 160 9.71 12.44 -0.54
C ASP A 160 8.94 11.11 -0.56
N ALA A 161 9.55 10.09 0.05
CA ALA A 161 9.01 8.76 0.28
C ALA A 161 8.70 8.53 1.78
N SER A 162 8.42 9.59 2.53
CA SER A 162 8.24 9.56 3.99
C SER A 162 6.93 8.90 4.45
N GLY A 163 6.10 8.47 3.52
CA GLY A 163 4.84 7.77 3.83
C GLY A 163 3.91 8.63 4.69
N TYR A 164 3.39 8.06 5.77
CA TYR A 164 2.57 8.80 6.74
C TYR A 164 3.31 9.92 7.48
N GLY A 165 4.65 9.95 7.38
CA GLY A 165 5.46 11.08 7.86
C GLY A 165 5.14 12.38 7.11
N ARG A 166 4.74 12.31 5.82
CA ARG A 166 4.29 13.45 5.00
C ARG A 166 5.18 14.68 5.15
N VAL A 167 6.51 14.49 4.99
CA VAL A 167 7.51 15.52 5.33
C VAL A 167 7.31 16.76 4.47
N LEU A 168 7.43 16.68 3.16
CA LEU A 168 7.23 17.84 2.29
C LEU A 168 5.78 18.33 2.27
N PRO A 169 4.74 17.47 2.28
CA PRO A 169 3.36 17.96 2.42
C PRO A 169 3.12 18.84 3.64
N ARG A 170 3.77 18.56 4.77
CA ARG A 170 3.68 19.40 5.98
C ARG A 170 4.53 20.66 5.87
N LEU A 171 5.77 20.55 5.39
CA LEU A 171 6.70 21.69 5.30
C LEU A 171 6.24 22.72 4.26
N LEU A 172 5.55 22.28 3.20
CA LEU A 172 5.13 23.12 2.07
C LEU A 172 3.61 23.41 2.03
N ASP A 173 2.87 23.05 3.11
CA ASP A 173 1.40 23.20 3.18
C ASP A 173 0.67 22.56 1.98
N LEU A 174 1.07 21.34 1.61
CA LEU A 174 0.48 20.62 0.49
C LEU A 174 -0.63 19.65 0.90
N ASN A 175 -0.91 19.49 2.18
CA ASN A 175 -1.98 18.58 2.64
C ASN A 175 -3.34 19.01 2.07
N ALA A 176 -4.14 18.01 1.66
CA ALA A 176 -5.51 18.19 1.21
C ALA A 176 -6.41 17.15 1.89
N PRO A 177 -7.73 17.42 2.01
CA PRO A 177 -8.68 16.43 2.52
C PRO A 177 -8.70 15.17 1.65
N SER A 178 -9.00 14.02 2.28
CA SER A 178 -9.28 12.78 1.54
C SER A 178 -10.50 12.97 0.64
N LYS A 179 -10.51 12.22 -0.47
CA LYS A 179 -11.67 12.11 -1.38
C LYS A 179 -12.60 10.94 -1.02
N LEU A 180 -12.22 10.13 -0.03
CA LEU A 180 -12.97 8.98 0.47
C LEU A 180 -13.57 9.27 1.84
N ASP A 181 -14.59 8.49 2.19
CA ASP A 181 -15.21 8.56 3.51
C ASP A 181 -14.22 8.17 4.61
N ASP A 182 -14.47 8.68 5.82
CA ASP A 182 -13.56 8.54 6.94
C ASP A 182 -13.68 7.15 7.59
N HIS A 183 -12.65 6.34 7.40
CA HIS A 183 -12.51 5.00 7.97
C HIS A 183 -11.31 4.92 8.91
N SER A 184 -11.39 3.99 9.85
CA SER A 184 -10.35 3.68 10.84
C SER A 184 -10.17 2.17 10.96
N ALA A 185 -9.05 1.74 11.54
CA ALA A 185 -8.76 0.33 11.76
C ALA A 185 -8.20 0.09 13.17
N ILE A 186 -8.45 -1.12 13.70
CA ILE A 186 -7.76 -1.66 14.89
C ILE A 186 -7.17 -3.01 14.50
N PHE A 187 -5.89 -3.26 14.79
CA PHE A 187 -5.22 -4.49 14.38
C PHE A 187 -4.13 -4.93 15.36
N THR A 188 -3.84 -6.22 15.29
CA THR A 188 -2.71 -6.86 15.98
C THR A 188 -2.22 -8.06 15.20
N HIS A 189 -1.17 -8.73 15.72
CA HIS A 189 -0.79 -10.07 15.29
C HIS A 189 -1.22 -11.09 16.35
N ILE A 190 -1.56 -12.28 15.89
CA ILE A 190 -1.92 -13.43 16.68
C ILE A 190 -0.91 -14.54 16.41
N LYS A 191 -0.45 -15.23 17.43
CA LYS A 191 0.30 -16.48 17.27
C LYS A 191 -0.67 -17.62 17.06
N GLU A 192 -0.55 -18.33 15.95
CA GLU A 192 -1.37 -19.49 15.69
C GLU A 192 -0.62 -20.77 16.06
N ASP A 193 -1.00 -21.38 17.17
CA ASP A 193 -0.46 -22.67 17.62
C ASP A 193 -1.20 -23.87 16.96
N LYS A 194 -2.30 -23.60 16.25
CA LYS A 194 -3.08 -24.63 15.56
C LYS A 194 -2.65 -24.74 14.10
N VAL A 195 -2.67 -25.96 13.59
CA VAL A 195 -2.50 -26.19 12.14
C VAL A 195 -3.61 -25.43 11.40
N ARG A 196 -3.23 -24.61 10.46
CA ARG A 196 -4.18 -23.88 9.61
C ARG A 196 -5.01 -24.90 8.83
N PRO A 197 -6.33 -24.66 8.65
CA PRO A 197 -7.16 -25.55 7.85
C PRO A 197 -6.64 -25.69 6.41
N GLU A 198 -6.79 -26.89 5.84
CA GLU A 198 -6.54 -27.10 4.40
C GLU A 198 -7.40 -26.10 3.58
N GLY A 199 -6.87 -25.57 2.47
CA GLY A 199 -7.52 -24.55 1.64
C GLY A 199 -7.44 -23.12 2.19
N GLU A 200 -6.97 -22.96 3.42
CA GLU A 200 -6.65 -21.67 4.03
C GLU A 200 -5.15 -21.51 4.26
N GLU A 201 -4.36 -22.38 3.70
CA GLU A 201 -2.94 -22.66 3.97
C GLU A 201 -2.07 -21.41 4.08
N GLY A 202 -2.68 -20.32 4.37
CA GLY A 202 -2.00 -19.10 4.61
C GLY A 202 -1.53 -18.39 3.35
N THR A 203 -2.03 -18.80 2.21
CA THR A 203 -1.66 -18.18 0.94
C THR A 203 -2.58 -17.04 0.53
N LEU A 204 -3.76 -16.95 1.13
CA LEU A 204 -4.75 -15.91 0.81
C LEU A 204 -4.99 -14.98 1.98
N ILE A 205 -4.96 -13.68 1.70
CA ILE A 205 -5.64 -12.74 2.58
C ILE A 205 -7.14 -13.03 2.52
N SER A 206 -7.81 -13.01 3.66
CA SER A 206 -9.26 -13.12 3.75
C SER A 206 -9.86 -11.83 4.28
N PHE A 207 -10.95 -11.40 3.64
CA PHE A 207 -11.78 -10.26 4.02
C PHE A 207 -13.15 -10.81 4.45
N ASP A 208 -13.45 -10.78 5.74
CA ASP A 208 -14.74 -11.19 6.26
C ASP A 208 -15.64 -9.97 6.49
N ILE A 209 -16.73 -9.89 5.74
CA ILE A 209 -17.67 -8.78 5.76
C ILE A 209 -18.64 -9.00 6.91
N LEU A 210 -18.44 -8.30 8.02
CA LEU A 210 -19.29 -8.33 9.20
C LEU A 210 -20.59 -7.55 8.99
N GLU A 211 -20.44 -6.35 8.40
CA GLU A 211 -21.51 -5.48 7.98
C GLU A 211 -21.10 -4.82 6.66
N ARG A 212 -21.98 -4.08 6.00
CA ARG A 212 -21.74 -3.48 4.69
C ARG A 212 -20.43 -2.69 4.59
N GLU A 213 -20.07 -1.95 5.65
CA GLU A 213 -18.89 -1.08 5.70
C GLU A 213 -17.87 -1.53 6.75
N VAL A 214 -18.14 -2.65 7.42
CA VAL A 214 -17.28 -3.19 8.48
C VAL A 214 -16.78 -4.57 8.09
N TRP A 215 -15.48 -4.76 8.12
CA TRP A 215 -14.86 -6.02 7.71
C TRP A 215 -13.61 -6.34 8.52
N LEU A 216 -13.33 -7.63 8.66
CA LEU A 216 -12.10 -8.15 9.23
C LEU A 216 -11.13 -8.56 8.13
N TRP A 217 -9.85 -8.29 8.35
CA TRP A 217 -8.79 -8.96 7.58
C TRP A 217 -8.15 -10.09 8.39
N VAL A 218 -7.73 -11.12 7.69
CA VAL A 218 -6.92 -12.23 8.20
C VAL A 218 -5.77 -12.45 7.23
N ILE A 219 -4.54 -12.17 7.67
CA ILE A 219 -3.33 -12.23 6.84
C ILE A 219 -2.32 -13.14 7.51
N PRO A 220 -2.25 -14.42 7.11
CA PRO A 220 -1.30 -15.36 7.66
C PRO A 220 0.12 -15.12 7.13
N PHE A 221 1.13 -15.35 7.98
CA PHE A 221 2.54 -15.25 7.65
C PHE A 221 3.24 -16.60 7.71
N SER A 222 4.36 -16.75 7.00
CA SER A 222 5.16 -17.98 7.00
C SER A 222 5.81 -18.32 8.35
N ASN A 223 5.93 -17.36 9.26
CA ASN A 223 6.48 -17.55 10.60
C ASN A 223 5.47 -18.09 11.64
N GLY A 224 4.26 -18.46 11.20
CA GLY A 224 3.19 -18.99 12.06
C GLY A 224 2.33 -17.92 12.74
N ASN A 225 2.63 -16.65 12.57
CA ASN A 225 1.78 -15.56 13.05
C ASN A 225 0.72 -15.19 12.00
N THR A 226 -0.35 -14.55 12.45
CA THR A 226 -1.41 -14.04 11.56
C THR A 226 -1.75 -12.60 11.97
N SER A 227 -1.76 -11.68 11.01
CA SER A 227 -2.31 -10.34 11.24
C SER A 227 -3.83 -10.37 11.16
N VAL A 228 -4.48 -9.81 12.16
CA VAL A 228 -5.93 -9.68 12.23
C VAL A 228 -6.29 -8.24 12.55
N GLY A 229 -7.26 -7.69 11.84
CA GLY A 229 -7.72 -6.36 12.13
C GLY A 229 -9.13 -6.09 11.63
N VAL A 230 -9.78 -5.13 12.24
CA VAL A 230 -11.12 -4.65 11.87
C VAL A 230 -11.03 -3.27 11.27
N VAL A 231 -11.75 -3.07 10.18
CA VAL A 231 -11.92 -1.78 9.49
C VAL A 231 -13.39 -1.40 9.52
N GLY A 232 -13.66 -0.12 9.65
CA GLY A 232 -15.01 0.42 9.55
C GLY A 232 -15.03 1.94 9.58
N PRO A 233 -16.21 2.56 9.41
CA PRO A 233 -16.36 3.99 9.58
C PRO A 233 -15.78 4.45 10.92
N THR A 234 -15.10 5.60 10.94
CA THR A 234 -14.38 6.07 12.13
C THR A 234 -15.29 6.16 13.36
N HIS A 235 -16.57 6.54 13.19
CA HIS A 235 -17.53 6.59 14.29
C HIS A 235 -17.83 5.19 14.86
N TYR A 236 -17.91 4.14 14.02
CA TYR A 236 -18.10 2.76 14.44
C TYR A 236 -16.89 2.25 15.23
N ILE A 237 -15.69 2.43 14.70
CA ILE A 237 -14.44 2.03 15.36
C ILE A 237 -14.27 2.77 16.71
N ASN A 238 -14.64 4.05 16.77
CA ASN A 238 -14.64 4.81 18.02
C ASN A 238 -15.65 4.26 19.04
N SER A 239 -16.85 3.87 18.62
CA SER A 239 -17.84 3.26 19.50
C SER A 239 -17.40 1.89 20.02
N LEU A 240 -16.78 1.09 19.16
CA LEU A 240 -16.23 -0.23 19.51
C LEU A 240 -15.12 -0.13 20.56
N SER A 241 -14.31 0.93 20.50
CA SER A 241 -13.20 1.22 21.42
C SER A 241 -13.52 2.34 22.44
N ALA A 242 -14.79 2.57 22.77
CA ALA A 242 -15.21 3.65 23.66
C ALA A 242 -14.67 3.55 25.09
N SER A 243 -14.36 2.33 25.56
CA SER A 243 -13.68 2.10 26.84
C SER A 243 -12.20 2.51 26.86
N GLY A 244 -11.63 2.88 25.71
CA GLY A 244 -10.18 3.07 25.52
C GLY A 244 -9.38 1.77 25.42
N ASN A 245 -10.04 0.61 25.49
CA ASN A 245 -9.41 -0.71 25.43
C ASN A 245 -9.49 -1.29 24.00
N THR A 246 -8.40 -1.15 23.24
CA THR A 246 -8.31 -1.66 21.87
C THR A 246 -8.31 -3.19 21.80
N THR A 247 -7.82 -3.87 22.83
CA THR A 247 -7.88 -5.34 22.95
C THR A 247 -9.32 -5.83 23.02
N GLU A 248 -10.13 -5.23 23.91
CA GLU A 248 -11.56 -5.56 24.01
C GLU A 248 -12.31 -5.25 22.72
N ALA A 249 -12.00 -4.10 22.08
CA ALA A 249 -12.61 -3.71 20.82
C ALA A 249 -12.34 -4.72 19.70
N LEU A 250 -11.10 -5.18 19.54
CA LEU A 250 -10.76 -6.16 18.51
C LEU A 250 -11.37 -7.54 18.82
N HIS A 251 -11.37 -7.97 20.08
CA HIS A 251 -12.08 -9.20 20.48
C HIS A 251 -13.58 -9.13 20.16
N LYS A 252 -14.24 -8.02 20.44
CA LYS A 252 -15.66 -7.83 20.07
C LYS A 252 -15.87 -7.99 18.57
N ALA A 253 -15.00 -7.41 17.73
CA ALA A 253 -15.09 -7.58 16.29
C ALA A 253 -14.87 -9.05 15.86
N ILE A 254 -13.90 -9.73 16.43
CA ILE A 254 -13.61 -11.14 16.12
C ILE A 254 -14.81 -12.04 16.45
N VAL A 255 -15.47 -11.84 17.59
CA VAL A 255 -16.59 -12.70 18.00
C VAL A 255 -17.87 -12.44 17.19
N THR A 256 -17.97 -11.33 16.44
CA THR A 256 -19.06 -11.09 15.49
C THR A 256 -18.85 -11.82 14.17
N SER A 257 -17.64 -12.28 13.86
CA SER A 257 -17.36 -13.09 12.68
C SER A 257 -17.91 -14.50 12.86
N ASP A 258 -18.84 -14.91 12.03
CA ASP A 258 -19.31 -16.31 12.03
C ASP A 258 -18.23 -17.26 11.50
N PHE A 259 -17.35 -16.78 10.62
CA PHE A 259 -16.29 -17.57 10.00
C PHE A 259 -15.05 -17.72 10.88
N TYR A 260 -14.62 -16.64 11.57
CA TYR A 260 -13.34 -16.61 12.30
C TYR A 260 -13.49 -16.64 13.84
N ARG A 261 -14.69 -16.53 14.40
CA ARG A 261 -14.91 -16.53 15.84
C ARG A 261 -14.26 -17.72 16.53
N GLU A 262 -14.54 -18.96 16.08
CA GLU A 262 -14.01 -20.16 16.73
C GLU A 262 -12.47 -20.25 16.64
N ARG A 263 -11.90 -19.70 15.56
CA ARG A 263 -10.44 -19.73 15.35
C ARG A 263 -9.70 -18.77 16.27
N PHE A 264 -10.24 -17.56 16.51
CA PHE A 264 -9.49 -16.47 17.13
C PHE A 264 -10.04 -15.96 18.45
N GLN A 265 -11.24 -16.33 18.90
CA GLN A 265 -11.86 -15.80 20.13
C GLN A 265 -11.04 -16.02 21.41
N HIS A 266 -10.15 -17.00 21.43
CA HIS A 266 -9.30 -17.34 22.57
C HIS A 266 -7.81 -17.15 22.27
N SER A 267 -7.46 -16.49 21.18
CA SER A 267 -6.08 -16.32 20.79
C SER A 267 -5.42 -15.16 21.55
N ASP A 268 -4.16 -15.35 21.94
CA ASP A 268 -3.36 -14.31 22.55
C ASP A 268 -2.85 -13.32 21.49
N PHE A 269 -2.97 -12.04 21.78
CA PHE A 269 -2.44 -10.97 20.96
C PHE A 269 -0.95 -10.77 21.23
N LEU A 270 -0.13 -10.71 20.18
CA LEU A 270 1.32 -10.56 20.32
C LEU A 270 1.74 -9.15 20.77
N PHE A 271 0.88 -8.18 20.59
CA PHE A 271 1.03 -6.81 21.08
C PHE A 271 -0.36 -6.17 21.25
N GLU A 272 -0.42 -5.12 22.06
CA GLU A 272 -1.66 -4.35 22.21
C GLU A 272 -2.14 -3.83 20.85
N PRO A 273 -3.41 -4.05 20.47
CA PRO A 273 -3.89 -3.66 19.17
C PRO A 273 -3.72 -2.17 18.90
N ASN A 274 -3.10 -1.86 17.78
CA ASN A 274 -2.92 -0.50 17.31
C ASN A 274 -4.17 0.01 16.62
N LYS A 275 -4.55 1.25 16.92
CA LYS A 275 -5.62 1.96 16.25
C LYS A 275 -5.04 2.97 15.27
N ILE A 276 -5.47 2.88 14.01
CA ILE A 276 -5.15 3.84 12.96
C ILE A 276 -6.41 4.61 12.64
N GLN A 277 -6.40 5.89 12.95
CA GLN A 277 -7.56 6.78 12.79
C GLN A 277 -7.46 7.55 11.49
N SER A 278 -8.58 7.67 10.75
CA SER A 278 -8.71 8.56 9.59
C SER A 278 -7.52 8.42 8.63
N TYR A 279 -7.25 7.20 8.20
CA TYR A 279 -6.00 6.86 7.49
C TYR A 279 -5.92 7.41 6.06
N SER A 280 -7.07 7.74 5.44
CA SER A 280 -7.08 8.27 4.08
C SER A 280 -6.58 9.72 4.04
N CYS A 281 -5.72 10.03 3.08
CA CYS A 281 -5.12 11.34 2.93
C CYS A 281 -4.89 11.69 1.47
N SER A 282 -4.76 12.99 1.16
CA SER A 282 -4.47 13.51 -0.18
C SER A 282 -3.56 14.73 -0.13
N VAL A 283 -3.12 15.22 -1.28
CA VAL A 283 -2.28 16.41 -1.45
C VAL A 283 -2.78 17.32 -2.57
N LYS A 284 -2.41 18.60 -2.49
CA LYS A 284 -2.73 19.62 -3.49
C LYS A 284 -1.95 19.42 -4.82
N LYS A 285 -0.72 18.86 -4.76
CA LYS A 285 0.14 18.57 -5.91
C LYS A 285 1.14 17.47 -5.58
N LEU A 286 1.60 16.76 -6.61
CA LEU A 286 2.52 15.61 -6.45
C LEU A 286 3.99 15.99 -6.67
N PHE A 287 4.30 17.12 -7.27
CA PHE A 287 5.67 17.57 -7.57
C PHE A 287 5.81 19.09 -7.50
N GLY A 288 7.05 19.57 -7.53
CA GLY A 288 7.41 20.98 -7.67
C GLY A 288 8.84 21.12 -8.17
N ASN A 289 9.35 22.35 -8.22
CA ASN A 289 10.74 22.55 -8.63
C ASN A 289 11.68 21.79 -7.67
N GLY A 290 12.44 20.82 -8.22
CA GLY A 290 13.41 20.03 -7.48
C GLY A 290 12.84 19.01 -6.49
N PHE A 291 11.54 18.67 -6.51
CA PHE A 291 11.00 17.61 -5.69
C PHE A 291 9.82 16.86 -6.32
N VAL A 292 9.62 15.62 -5.84
CA VAL A 292 8.45 14.79 -6.11
C VAL A 292 8.03 14.04 -4.85
N LEU A 293 6.71 13.88 -4.66
CA LEU A 293 6.12 13.10 -3.58
C LEU A 293 5.83 11.68 -4.08
N THR A 294 6.03 10.65 -3.23
CA THR A 294 5.79 9.25 -3.58
C THR A 294 5.13 8.48 -2.44
N GLY A 295 4.44 7.39 -2.74
CA GLY A 295 3.77 6.57 -1.74
C GLY A 295 2.75 7.36 -0.92
N ASN A 296 2.60 7.02 0.36
CA ASN A 296 1.62 7.65 1.25
C ASN A 296 1.96 9.13 1.59
N SER A 297 3.11 9.66 1.14
CA SER A 297 3.33 11.11 1.19
C SER A 297 2.46 11.85 0.18
N THR A 298 1.90 11.14 -0.81
CA THR A 298 0.93 11.66 -1.79
C THR A 298 -0.51 11.39 -1.36
N GLU A 299 -0.98 10.18 -1.59
CA GLU A 299 -2.35 9.77 -1.34
C GLU A 299 -2.36 8.35 -0.73
N PHE A 300 -3.22 8.13 0.23
CA PHE A 300 -3.58 6.82 0.71
C PHE A 300 -5.10 6.68 0.64
N LEU A 301 -5.56 5.61 -0.01
CA LEU A 301 -6.99 5.39 -0.23
C LEU A 301 -7.61 4.58 0.91
N ASP A 302 -7.52 3.25 0.80
CA ASP A 302 -8.15 2.30 1.71
C ASP A 302 -7.40 0.96 1.69
N PRO A 303 -7.32 0.22 2.79
CA PRO A 303 -6.62 -1.07 2.82
C PRO A 303 -7.37 -2.21 2.14
N VAL A 304 -8.65 -2.07 1.79
CA VAL A 304 -9.52 -3.16 1.31
C VAL A 304 -8.97 -3.91 0.09
N PHE A 305 -8.20 -3.27 -0.78
CA PHE A 305 -7.60 -3.93 -1.95
C PHE A 305 -6.07 -4.04 -1.87
N SER A 306 -5.48 -3.87 -0.70
CA SER A 306 -4.03 -4.03 -0.47
C SER A 306 -3.15 -3.15 -1.39
N SER A 307 -3.67 -2.02 -1.90
CA SER A 307 -3.04 -1.21 -2.95
C SER A 307 -1.89 -0.31 -2.47
N GLY A 308 -1.77 -0.06 -1.15
CA GLY A 308 -0.86 0.95 -0.59
C GLY A 308 0.61 0.75 -0.96
N VAL A 309 1.13 -0.47 -0.81
CA VAL A 309 2.54 -0.77 -1.17
C VAL A 309 2.74 -0.73 -2.68
N ALA A 310 1.74 -1.14 -3.48
CA ALA A 310 1.82 -1.07 -4.93
C ALA A 310 1.91 0.37 -5.43
N PHE A 311 1.07 1.27 -4.94
CA PHE A 311 1.20 2.69 -5.25
C PHE A 311 2.52 3.29 -4.76
N ALA A 312 3.01 2.85 -3.60
CA ALA A 312 4.27 3.32 -3.07
C ALA A 312 5.44 2.92 -3.98
N THR A 313 5.50 1.68 -4.43
CA THR A 313 6.56 1.19 -5.32
C THR A 313 6.41 1.71 -6.76
N GLU A 314 5.17 1.81 -7.29
CA GLU A 314 4.91 2.39 -8.61
C GLU A 314 5.36 3.85 -8.68
N SER A 315 4.87 4.68 -7.74
CA SER A 315 5.24 6.10 -7.69
C SER A 315 6.73 6.30 -7.46
N GLY A 316 7.33 5.48 -6.58
CA GLY A 316 8.77 5.53 -6.32
C GLY A 316 9.62 5.16 -7.54
N MET A 317 9.24 4.09 -8.26
CA MET A 317 9.91 3.67 -9.49
C MET A 317 9.76 4.71 -10.60
N LEU A 318 8.55 5.20 -10.84
CA LEU A 318 8.30 6.21 -11.86
C LEU A 318 9.04 7.51 -11.55
N ALA A 319 8.99 7.99 -10.31
CA ALA A 319 9.74 9.17 -9.88
C ALA A 319 11.24 9.01 -10.13
N ALA A 320 11.81 7.87 -9.77
CA ALA A 320 13.24 7.59 -9.98
C ALA A 320 13.62 7.61 -11.47
N LYS A 321 12.78 7.03 -12.34
CA LYS A 321 12.98 7.06 -13.79
C LYS A 321 12.98 8.48 -14.36
N LEU A 322 12.01 9.29 -13.93
CA LEU A 322 11.88 10.68 -14.41
C LEU A 322 13.00 11.56 -13.86
N VAL A 323 13.36 11.43 -12.58
CA VAL A 323 14.49 12.16 -11.98
C VAL A 323 15.80 11.83 -12.70
N LYS A 324 16.05 10.55 -13.02
CA LYS A 324 17.23 10.16 -13.82
C LYS A 324 17.30 10.87 -15.17
N ARG A 325 16.18 10.95 -15.88
CA ARG A 325 16.08 11.64 -17.18
C ARG A 325 16.34 13.13 -17.03
N GLU A 326 15.75 13.78 -16.04
CA GLU A 326 15.94 15.20 -15.75
C GLU A 326 17.40 15.52 -15.40
N LEU A 327 18.04 14.68 -14.57
CA LEU A 327 19.47 14.82 -14.23
C LEU A 327 20.40 14.61 -15.43
N ALA A 328 19.95 13.87 -16.45
CA ALA A 328 20.65 13.72 -17.73
C ALA A 328 20.41 14.90 -18.70
N GLY A 329 19.63 15.92 -18.29
CA GLY A 329 19.31 17.10 -19.09
C GLY A 329 18.11 16.95 -20.02
N GLU A 330 17.33 15.86 -19.89
CA GLU A 330 16.08 15.72 -20.62
C GLU A 330 14.99 16.59 -20.01
N LYS A 331 14.14 17.16 -20.86
CA LYS A 331 12.96 17.88 -20.39
C LYS A 331 11.87 16.89 -20.00
N VAL A 332 11.53 16.81 -18.70
CA VAL A 332 10.48 15.97 -18.16
C VAL A 332 9.19 16.80 -18.01
N ASP A 333 8.10 16.30 -18.55
CA ASP A 333 6.76 16.84 -18.29
C ASP A 333 6.14 16.13 -17.07
N TRP A 334 6.47 16.62 -15.88
CA TRP A 334 6.02 16.06 -14.60
C TRP A 334 4.50 16.00 -14.46
N GLN A 335 3.77 16.95 -15.07
CA GLN A 335 2.31 16.89 -15.04
C GLN A 335 1.81 15.68 -15.80
N LYS A 336 2.24 15.51 -17.04
CA LYS A 336 1.77 14.46 -17.93
C LYS A 336 2.36 13.09 -17.59
N GLU A 337 3.68 13.04 -17.36
CA GLU A 337 4.42 11.78 -17.23
C GLU A 337 4.33 11.21 -15.79
N TYR A 338 4.12 12.06 -14.79
CA TYR A 338 3.97 11.62 -13.39
C TYR A 338 2.55 11.79 -12.86
N THR A 339 2.06 13.04 -12.77
CA THR A 339 0.78 13.30 -12.10
C THR A 339 -0.40 12.64 -12.81
N ASP A 340 -0.54 12.85 -14.12
CA ASP A 340 -1.64 12.29 -14.89
C ASP A 340 -1.57 10.75 -14.96
N TYR A 341 -0.35 10.19 -14.98
CA TYR A 341 -0.14 8.76 -14.93
C TYR A 341 -0.60 8.19 -13.58
N MET A 342 -0.11 8.74 -12.46
CA MET A 342 -0.48 8.28 -11.13
C MET A 342 -1.98 8.45 -10.86
N GLN A 343 -2.55 9.59 -11.28
CA GLN A 343 -3.97 9.88 -11.08
C GLN A 343 -4.88 8.85 -11.75
N ARG A 344 -4.52 8.34 -12.94
CA ARG A 344 -5.29 7.27 -13.59
C ARG A 344 -5.41 6.02 -12.72
N GLY A 345 -4.32 5.54 -12.16
CA GLY A 345 -4.35 4.37 -11.27
C GLY A 345 -5.12 4.64 -9.97
N ILE A 346 -4.92 5.83 -9.38
CA ILE A 346 -5.64 6.29 -8.20
C ILE A 346 -7.14 6.34 -8.47
N ASP A 347 -7.58 6.87 -9.61
CA ASP A 347 -9.00 6.98 -9.97
C ASP A 347 -9.66 5.61 -10.12
N VAL A 348 -8.96 4.62 -10.68
CA VAL A 348 -9.46 3.23 -10.77
C VAL A 348 -9.70 2.66 -9.38
N PHE A 349 -8.69 2.66 -8.51
CA PHE A 349 -8.86 2.12 -7.15
C PHE A 349 -9.85 2.93 -6.31
N THR A 350 -9.91 4.25 -6.47
CA THR A 350 -10.91 5.09 -5.79
C THR A 350 -12.34 4.67 -6.17
N SER A 351 -12.58 4.37 -7.46
CA SER A 351 -13.89 3.86 -7.90
C SER A 351 -14.18 2.50 -7.26
N TYR A 352 -13.20 1.58 -7.24
CA TYR A 352 -13.39 0.27 -6.62
C TYR A 352 -13.67 0.35 -5.12
N VAL A 353 -12.97 1.23 -4.37
CA VAL A 353 -13.24 1.46 -2.95
C VAL A 353 -14.65 1.99 -2.73
N ARG A 354 -15.09 2.97 -3.52
CA ARG A 354 -16.46 3.50 -3.46
C ARG A 354 -17.49 2.41 -3.74
N GLU A 355 -17.30 1.65 -4.83
CA GLU A 355 -18.22 0.58 -5.22
C GLU A 355 -18.21 -0.60 -4.24
N TRP A 356 -17.12 -0.79 -3.48
CA TRP A 356 -17.09 -1.72 -2.36
C TRP A 356 -18.01 -1.28 -1.24
N TYR A 357 -17.89 -0.03 -0.78
CA TYR A 357 -18.69 0.50 0.33
C TYR A 357 -20.15 0.79 -0.04
N THR A 358 -20.46 1.06 -1.32
CA THR A 358 -21.86 1.09 -1.79
C THR A 358 -22.51 -0.30 -1.81
N GLY A 359 -21.70 -1.36 -1.84
CA GLY A 359 -22.16 -2.76 -1.97
C GLY A 359 -22.29 -3.25 -3.41
N ASN A 360 -22.10 -2.38 -4.41
CA ASN A 360 -22.20 -2.78 -5.82
C ASN A 360 -21.11 -3.80 -6.19
N LEU A 361 -19.86 -3.58 -5.77
CA LEU A 361 -18.79 -4.52 -6.03
C LEU A 361 -19.00 -5.85 -5.30
N GLN A 362 -19.55 -5.81 -4.08
CA GLN A 362 -19.93 -7.01 -3.34
C GLN A 362 -21.04 -7.78 -4.07
N THR A 363 -21.99 -7.10 -4.71
CA THR A 363 -23.01 -7.73 -5.54
C THR A 363 -22.36 -8.54 -6.67
N LEU A 364 -21.36 -8.00 -7.36
CA LEU A 364 -20.65 -8.73 -8.42
C LEU A 364 -19.87 -9.93 -7.86
N PHE A 365 -19.17 -9.76 -6.73
CA PHE A 365 -18.35 -10.80 -6.11
C PHE A 365 -19.15 -12.03 -5.70
N PHE A 366 -20.35 -11.82 -5.15
CA PHE A 366 -21.18 -12.90 -4.61
C PHE A 366 -22.33 -13.32 -5.55
N HIS A 367 -22.38 -12.77 -6.78
CA HIS A 367 -23.36 -13.20 -7.78
C HIS A 367 -23.12 -14.65 -8.21
N GLN A 368 -24.22 -15.42 -8.33
CA GLN A 368 -24.19 -16.80 -8.81
C GLN A 368 -25.20 -17.00 -9.95
N PRO A 369 -24.83 -17.73 -11.03
CA PRO A 369 -23.50 -18.28 -11.28
C PRO A 369 -22.47 -17.19 -11.55
N ALA A 370 -21.22 -17.43 -11.15
CA ALA A 370 -20.12 -16.49 -11.40
C ALA A 370 -19.86 -16.35 -12.90
N ASN A 371 -19.61 -15.11 -13.35
CA ASN A 371 -19.10 -14.86 -14.69
C ASN A 371 -17.57 -14.82 -14.65
N GLU A 372 -16.91 -15.87 -15.13
CA GLU A 372 -15.45 -16.00 -15.04
C GLU A 372 -14.72 -14.91 -15.83
N ASP A 373 -15.21 -14.49 -16.99
CA ASP A 373 -14.61 -13.39 -17.77
C ASP A 373 -14.63 -12.06 -17.01
N VAL A 374 -15.73 -11.74 -16.34
CA VAL A 374 -15.81 -10.57 -15.44
C VAL A 374 -14.85 -10.71 -14.26
N LYS A 375 -14.79 -11.90 -13.69
CA LYS A 375 -13.95 -12.20 -12.55
C LYS A 375 -12.45 -12.06 -12.86
N GLU A 376 -12.01 -12.54 -14.03
CA GLU A 376 -10.63 -12.38 -14.51
C GLU A 376 -10.25 -10.90 -14.68
N LYS A 377 -11.14 -10.09 -15.24
CA LYS A 377 -10.94 -8.65 -15.44
C LYS A 377 -10.87 -7.88 -14.11
N ILE A 378 -11.73 -8.19 -13.16
CA ILE A 378 -11.67 -7.64 -11.80
C ILE A 378 -10.38 -8.11 -11.12
N CYS A 379 -10.02 -9.39 -11.26
CA CYS A 379 -8.80 -9.95 -10.68
C CYS A 379 -7.54 -9.19 -11.11
N ALA A 380 -7.46 -8.75 -12.37
CA ALA A 380 -6.34 -7.94 -12.86
C ALA A 380 -6.24 -6.59 -12.13
N VAL A 381 -7.37 -5.97 -11.80
CA VAL A 381 -7.39 -4.73 -10.99
C VAL A 381 -6.94 -5.03 -9.56
N LEU A 382 -7.44 -6.10 -8.93
CA LEU A 382 -7.02 -6.52 -7.59
C LEU A 382 -5.52 -6.92 -7.53
N ALA A 383 -4.97 -7.37 -8.67
CA ALA A 383 -3.53 -7.65 -8.81
C ALA A 383 -2.67 -6.38 -9.01
N GLY A 384 -3.31 -5.20 -9.18
CA GLY A 384 -2.64 -3.91 -9.29
C GLY A 384 -2.38 -3.42 -10.73
N TYR A 385 -2.87 -4.13 -11.75
CA TYR A 385 -2.67 -3.75 -13.18
C TYR A 385 -3.71 -2.71 -13.63
N VAL A 386 -3.75 -1.56 -12.94
CA VAL A 386 -4.76 -0.51 -13.08
C VAL A 386 -4.44 0.53 -14.17
N TRP A 387 -3.35 0.34 -14.90
CA TRP A 387 -2.99 1.19 -16.05
C TRP A 387 -3.25 0.49 -17.40
N ASP A 388 -3.65 -0.79 -17.39
CA ASP A 388 -4.01 -1.54 -18.61
C ASP A 388 -5.41 -1.16 -19.09
N THR A 389 -5.48 -0.18 -19.99
CA THR A 389 -6.75 0.29 -20.57
C THR A 389 -7.39 -0.70 -21.54
N THR A 390 -6.74 -1.81 -21.88
CA THR A 390 -7.38 -2.89 -22.65
C THR A 390 -8.39 -3.66 -21.81
N ASN A 391 -8.27 -3.60 -20.48
CA ASN A 391 -9.25 -4.12 -19.54
C ASN A 391 -10.42 -3.13 -19.40
N PRO A 392 -11.68 -3.53 -19.76
CA PRO A 392 -12.85 -2.66 -19.63
C PRO A 392 -13.09 -2.20 -18.18
N PHE A 393 -12.72 -3.00 -17.18
CA PHE A 393 -12.85 -2.67 -15.76
C PHE A 393 -11.83 -1.63 -15.28
N VAL A 394 -10.81 -1.36 -16.09
CA VAL A 394 -9.90 -0.22 -15.94
C VAL A 394 -10.41 0.96 -16.78
N ALA A 395 -10.66 0.75 -18.08
CA ALA A 395 -11.02 1.83 -19.00
C ALA A 395 -12.36 2.51 -18.67
N LYS A 396 -13.33 1.75 -18.17
CA LYS A 396 -14.71 2.20 -17.87
C LYS A 396 -15.02 2.13 -16.35
N HIS A 397 -14.02 2.15 -15.48
CA HIS A 397 -14.14 1.89 -14.05
C HIS A 397 -15.26 2.67 -13.34
N LYS A 398 -15.59 3.89 -13.80
CA LYS A 398 -16.59 4.77 -13.16
C LYS A 398 -18.02 4.25 -13.22
N HIS A 399 -18.35 3.44 -14.22
CA HIS A 399 -19.75 3.05 -14.51
C HIS A 399 -19.96 1.55 -14.67
N ILE A 400 -18.90 0.78 -14.96
CA ILE A 400 -19.06 -0.64 -15.30
C ILE A 400 -19.59 -1.44 -14.10
N ILE A 401 -19.07 -1.20 -12.91
CA ILE A 401 -19.45 -1.92 -11.69
C ILE A 401 -20.88 -1.58 -11.30
N GLU A 402 -21.24 -0.29 -11.28
CA GLU A 402 -22.57 0.19 -10.96
C GLU A 402 -23.62 -0.38 -11.93
N ASN A 403 -23.37 -0.29 -13.25
CA ASN A 403 -24.29 -0.78 -14.28
C ASN A 403 -24.50 -2.29 -14.18
N MET A 404 -23.43 -3.06 -13.92
CA MET A 404 -23.54 -4.51 -13.76
C MET A 404 -24.27 -4.89 -12.48
N ALA A 405 -23.99 -4.21 -11.37
CA ALA A 405 -24.72 -4.43 -10.12
C ALA A 405 -26.21 -4.11 -10.27
N TYR A 406 -26.54 -3.02 -10.98
CA TYR A 406 -27.92 -2.69 -11.32
C TYR A 406 -28.60 -3.79 -12.15
N ALA A 407 -27.90 -4.31 -13.18
CA ALA A 407 -28.44 -5.38 -14.01
C ALA A 407 -28.72 -6.66 -13.21
N ILE A 408 -27.77 -7.07 -12.34
CA ILE A 408 -27.93 -8.23 -11.45
C ILE A 408 -29.14 -8.04 -10.53
N ASN A 409 -29.22 -6.90 -9.84
CA ASN A 409 -30.28 -6.63 -8.87
C ASN A 409 -31.68 -6.56 -9.49
N ASN A 410 -31.77 -6.26 -10.79
CA ASN A 410 -33.05 -6.19 -11.51
C ASN A 410 -33.32 -7.43 -12.39
N GLY A 411 -32.54 -8.49 -12.28
CA GLY A 411 -32.72 -9.73 -13.02
C GLY A 411 -32.55 -9.59 -14.54
N LEU A 412 -31.84 -8.55 -15.00
CA LEU A 412 -31.68 -8.27 -16.45
C LEU A 412 -30.63 -9.17 -17.13
N GLY A 413 -29.95 -10.03 -16.36
CA GLY A 413 -28.86 -10.90 -16.80
C GLY A 413 -27.63 -10.10 -17.25
N MET A 414 -26.42 -10.64 -17.01
CA MET A 414 -25.21 -10.09 -17.60
C MET A 414 -25.14 -10.51 -19.07
N LYS A 415 -25.82 -9.79 -19.97
CA LYS A 415 -25.51 -9.89 -21.39
C LYS A 415 -24.19 -9.19 -21.63
N GLU A 416 -23.30 -9.83 -22.39
CA GLU A 416 -22.01 -9.32 -22.81
C GLU A 416 -22.13 -7.86 -23.25
N ALA A 417 -21.36 -6.96 -22.58
CA ALA A 417 -21.26 -5.56 -22.92
C ALA A 417 -19.97 -5.30 -23.70
#